data_e4e331c7eb30449ceb42f19696d64c4b
#
_entry.id   e4e331c7eb30449ceb42f19696d64c4b
#
_cell.length_a   1.000
_cell.length_b   1.000
_cell.length_c   1.000
_cell.angle_alpha   90.00
_cell.angle_beta   90.00
_cell.angle_gamma   90.00
#
_symmetry.space_group_name_H-M   'P 1'
#
loop_
_entity.id
_entity.type
_entity.pdbx_description
1 polymer ?
#
loop_
_entity_poly.entity_id
_entity_poly.type
_entity_poly.pdbx_seq_one_letter_code
_entity_poly.pdbx_strand_id
1 'polypeptide(L)'
;MKKFVCFHLYNDFSGSPKVLRQVVRGMLEEGHEVVLVTSRGGVLDNAQPTVLSFSEKCTIHNSQLTPSATLVPLRQGDNIEGQQAIGNRQQLADNSQLFIAKGSKTDGSTLNSQLRYRYYNYKFAGSGVVTALRYVWVQIYTFFVALGYLFERDVVFYINTILPVGPAVAGWLMRKRVIYHYHENAMVKGRMYRLLAWVMQLVATEIVCVSEYQRSFLKRQEGVRVVPNALDEEFVARAVVDVEGAFERKTVLMLGSLKGYKGTKEFMELARRLGQYRFVLVLNDAQENIDRYFEENGLVGTENLKVYARQEDVVPFYREASVVLNLTDKTQAIETFGLTALEAMAFGLPVIVPTVGGIAEMVEDGVNGWKIDVQELDVIAMRIEEMLSDREVYGRLCKG
;
A
#
# COMPACT_ATOMS: atom_id res chain seq x y z
N MET A 1 13.46 -3.37 -25.42
CA MET A 1 13.28 -2.07 -24.77
C MET A 1 11.92 -1.51 -25.17
N LYS A 2 11.07 -1.07 -24.24
CA LYS A 2 9.79 -0.39 -24.49
C LYS A 2 9.83 0.99 -23.85
N LYS A 3 8.96 1.89 -24.30
CA LYS A 3 8.77 3.19 -23.65
C LYS A 3 7.46 3.16 -22.85
N PHE A 4 7.55 3.41 -21.54
CA PHE A 4 6.39 3.58 -20.68
C PHE A 4 6.15 5.07 -20.41
N VAL A 5 4.93 5.52 -20.61
CA VAL A 5 4.50 6.86 -20.22
C VAL A 5 3.54 6.70 -19.05
N CYS A 6 4.02 7.00 -17.87
CA CYS A 6 3.32 6.81 -16.61
C CYS A 6 2.60 8.10 -16.20
N PHE A 7 1.29 8.03 -16.03
CA PHE A 7 0.46 9.18 -15.65
C PHE A 7 -0.06 9.01 -14.23
N HIS A 8 0.15 10.02 -13.39
CA HIS A 8 -0.38 10.09 -12.03
C HIS A 8 -0.85 11.49 -11.70
N LEU A 9 -2.10 11.67 -11.23
CA LEU A 9 -2.71 12.99 -11.12
C LEU A 9 -2.06 13.85 -10.03
N TYR A 10 -1.89 13.32 -8.84
CA TYR A 10 -1.46 14.10 -7.66
C TYR A 10 -0.37 13.39 -6.90
N ASN A 11 0.84 13.92 -7.00
CA ASN A 11 2.02 13.38 -6.33
C ASN A 11 2.07 13.86 -4.88
N ASP A 12 1.83 12.98 -3.94
CA ASP A 12 1.91 13.20 -2.51
C ASP A 12 2.69 12.05 -1.82
N PHE A 13 2.54 11.92 -0.50
CA PHE A 13 3.19 10.89 0.30
C PHE A 13 2.25 9.70 0.63
N SER A 14 1.15 9.55 -0.09
CA SER A 14 0.20 8.44 0.08
C SER A 14 0.69 7.13 -0.56
N GLY A 15 -0.11 6.06 -0.43
CA GLY A 15 0.26 4.72 -0.90
C GLY A 15 0.41 4.62 -2.42
N SER A 16 -0.51 5.19 -3.20
CA SER A 16 -0.51 5.00 -4.66
C SER A 16 0.70 5.62 -5.38
N PRO A 17 1.22 6.81 -5.01
CA PRO A 17 2.49 7.30 -5.55
C PRO A 17 3.70 6.46 -5.12
N LYS A 18 3.71 5.92 -3.87
CA LYS A 18 4.78 5.03 -3.40
C LYS A 18 4.85 3.76 -4.26
N VAL A 19 3.70 3.14 -4.52
CA VAL A 19 3.60 1.97 -5.40
C VAL A 19 4.05 2.29 -6.83
N LEU A 20 3.61 3.43 -7.39
CA LEU A 20 4.07 3.84 -8.72
C LEU A 20 5.59 4.05 -8.76
N ARG A 21 6.21 4.60 -7.72
CA ARG A 21 7.66 4.75 -7.64
C ARG A 21 8.37 3.39 -7.76
N GLN A 22 7.88 2.35 -7.08
CA GLN A 22 8.43 0.99 -7.18
C GLN A 22 8.26 0.42 -8.60
N VAL A 23 7.09 0.58 -9.20
CA VAL A 23 6.82 0.14 -10.58
C VAL A 23 7.75 0.83 -11.58
N VAL A 24 7.96 2.15 -11.44
CA VAL A 24 8.88 2.92 -12.29
C VAL A 24 10.32 2.42 -12.13
N ARG A 25 10.76 2.16 -10.90
CA ARG A 25 12.10 1.58 -10.64
C ARG A 25 12.26 0.23 -11.32
N GLY A 26 11.31 -0.70 -11.15
CA GLY A 26 11.35 -2.00 -11.81
C GLY A 26 11.38 -1.89 -13.34
N MET A 27 10.61 -0.96 -13.94
CA MET A 27 10.66 -0.72 -15.39
C MET A 27 12.05 -0.24 -15.85
N LEU A 28 12.72 0.61 -15.06
CA LEU A 28 14.06 1.11 -15.36
C LEU A 28 15.12 0.00 -15.22
N GLU A 29 15.01 -0.83 -14.21
CA GLU A 29 15.90 -1.99 -13.97
C GLU A 29 15.80 -3.04 -15.07
N GLU A 30 14.61 -3.20 -15.67
CA GLU A 30 14.40 -4.03 -16.86
C GLU A 30 14.89 -3.37 -18.17
N GLY A 31 15.50 -2.17 -18.09
CA GLY A 31 16.06 -1.46 -19.24
C GLY A 31 15.02 -0.77 -20.12
N HIS A 32 13.87 -0.39 -19.56
CA HIS A 32 12.83 0.36 -20.26
C HIS A 32 13.03 1.87 -20.16
N GLU A 33 12.57 2.62 -21.14
CA GLU A 33 12.45 4.09 -21.02
C GLU A 33 11.17 4.44 -20.28
N VAL A 34 11.25 5.36 -19.32
CA VAL A 34 10.08 5.84 -18.57
C VAL A 34 9.94 7.35 -18.68
N VAL A 35 8.75 7.80 -19.02
CA VAL A 35 8.33 9.20 -18.92
C VAL A 35 7.28 9.31 -17.84
N LEU A 36 7.60 10.01 -16.77
CA LEU A 36 6.69 10.22 -15.64
C LEU A 36 5.98 11.57 -15.75
N VAL A 37 4.65 11.55 -15.91
CA VAL A 37 3.79 12.72 -16.09
C VAL A 37 2.95 12.90 -14.83
N THR A 38 3.29 13.89 -13.98
CA THR A 38 2.67 14.06 -12.66
C THR A 38 2.79 15.51 -12.14
N SER A 39 2.13 15.82 -11.01
CA SER A 39 2.40 17.05 -10.28
C SER A 39 3.67 16.95 -9.44
N ARG A 40 4.17 18.08 -8.93
CA ARG A 40 5.32 18.14 -8.01
C ARG A 40 4.88 18.06 -6.55
N GLY A 41 5.82 17.71 -5.66
CA GLY A 41 5.71 17.87 -4.21
C GLY A 41 5.41 16.57 -3.46
N GLY A 42 5.80 15.41 -4.00
CA GLY A 42 5.64 14.11 -3.34
C GLY A 42 6.74 13.11 -3.66
N VAL A 43 6.49 11.85 -3.36
CA VAL A 43 7.47 10.76 -3.44
C VAL A 43 7.98 10.48 -4.86
N LEU A 44 7.25 10.89 -5.89
CA LEU A 44 7.63 10.68 -7.29
C LEU A 44 8.70 11.67 -7.78
N ASP A 45 8.96 12.75 -7.07
CA ASP A 45 10.01 13.70 -7.45
C ASP A 45 11.40 13.04 -7.39
N ASN A 46 11.55 11.95 -6.62
CA ASN A 46 12.77 11.14 -6.47
C ASN A 46 12.51 9.68 -6.85
N ALA A 47 11.87 9.43 -8.00
CA ALA A 47 11.59 8.07 -8.46
C ALA A 47 12.82 7.34 -9.04
N GLN A 48 13.98 7.98 -9.08
CA GLN A 48 15.23 7.37 -9.52
C GLN A 48 15.67 6.25 -8.57
N PRO A 49 16.25 5.15 -9.10
CA PRO A 49 16.88 4.13 -8.27
C PRO A 49 18.00 4.77 -7.44
N THR A 50 18.00 4.55 -6.15
CA THR A 50 19.10 4.94 -5.29
C THR A 50 20.25 3.99 -5.60
N VAL A 51 21.35 4.48 -6.16
CA VAL A 51 22.59 3.70 -6.29
C VAL A 51 23.13 3.53 -4.87
N LEU A 52 22.81 2.42 -4.23
CA LEU A 52 23.48 2.02 -3.01
C LEU A 52 24.93 1.67 -3.39
N SER A 53 25.88 2.52 -3.06
CA SER A 53 27.28 2.15 -3.03
C SER A 53 27.45 1.11 -1.92
N PHE A 54 27.44 -0.17 -2.29
CA PHE A 54 27.83 -1.25 -1.41
C PHE A 54 29.35 -1.13 -1.14
N SER A 55 29.72 -0.28 -0.18
CA SER A 55 30.98 -0.36 0.50
C SER A 55 30.69 -0.61 1.97
N GLU A 56 30.34 -1.85 2.27
CA GLU A 56 30.67 -2.50 3.53
C GLU A 56 30.19 -3.97 3.43
N LYS A 57 31.17 -4.84 3.47
CA LYS A 57 30.98 -6.29 3.48
C LYS A 57 30.25 -6.69 4.75
N CYS A 58 28.94 -6.93 4.65
CA CYS A 58 28.24 -7.68 5.68
C CYS A 58 28.56 -9.17 5.45
N THR A 59 29.52 -9.69 6.20
CA THR A 59 29.84 -11.11 6.24
C THR A 59 28.72 -11.80 7.03
N ILE A 60 27.75 -12.37 6.31
CA ILE A 60 26.75 -13.24 6.92
C ILE A 60 27.45 -14.55 7.26
N HIS A 61 27.66 -14.82 8.53
CA HIS A 61 28.05 -16.12 9.03
C HIS A 61 26.87 -17.10 8.81
N ASN A 62 27.06 -17.93 7.79
CA ASN A 62 26.20 -19.06 7.53
C ASN A 62 26.51 -20.16 8.55
N SER A 63 25.75 -20.24 9.63
CA SER A 63 25.80 -21.39 10.53
C SER A 63 24.38 -21.89 10.79
N GLN A 64 24.11 -23.08 10.24
CA GLN A 64 23.08 -24.05 10.60
C GLN A 64 21.64 -23.76 10.10
N LEU A 65 21.41 -24.19 8.85
CA LEU A 65 20.13 -24.75 8.44
C LEU A 65 20.37 -26.21 8.07
N THR A 66 20.08 -27.11 8.97
CA THR A 66 19.95 -28.55 8.67
C THR A 66 18.52 -28.81 8.17
N PRO A 67 18.33 -29.51 7.04
CA PRO A 67 17.01 -29.93 6.60
C PRO A 67 16.66 -31.27 7.29
N SER A 68 15.72 -31.22 8.20
CA SER A 68 15.09 -32.46 8.70
C SER A 68 13.62 -32.16 9.03
N ALA A 69 12.76 -32.38 8.04
CA ALA A 69 11.34 -32.61 8.25
C ALA A 69 10.91 -33.78 7.39
N THR A 70 10.81 -34.92 8.02
CA THR A 70 10.29 -36.18 7.47
C THR A 70 8.81 -36.03 7.20
N LEU A 71 8.42 -36.17 5.94
CA LEU A 71 7.01 -36.21 5.53
C LEU A 71 6.34 -37.48 6.05
N VAL A 72 5.36 -37.34 6.92
CA VAL A 72 4.44 -38.40 7.32
C VAL A 72 3.25 -38.39 6.33
N PRO A 73 2.87 -39.50 5.71
CA PRO A 73 1.75 -39.52 4.77
C PRO A 73 0.40 -39.41 5.52
N LEU A 74 -0.41 -38.45 5.13
CA LEU A 74 -1.78 -38.28 5.61
C LEU A 74 -2.70 -39.35 5.00
N ARG A 75 -3.49 -39.98 5.86
CA ARG A 75 -4.54 -40.93 5.49
C ARG A 75 -5.69 -40.22 4.79
N GLN A 76 -6.29 -40.89 3.80
CA GLN A 76 -7.52 -40.48 3.13
C GLN A 76 -8.67 -40.31 4.14
N GLY A 77 -9.30 -39.13 4.18
CA GLY A 77 -10.57 -38.95 4.88
C GLY A 77 -10.94 -37.56 5.35
N ASP A 78 -10.17 -36.50 5.10
CA ASP A 78 -10.52 -35.15 5.64
C ASP A 78 -10.74 -34.10 4.56
N ASN A 79 -11.90 -33.54 4.65
CA ASN A 79 -12.62 -32.43 4.06
C ASN A 79 -11.92 -31.43 3.09
N ILE A 80 -12.71 -31.14 2.05
CA ILE A 80 -12.44 -30.32 0.86
C ILE A 80 -12.18 -28.83 1.16
N GLU A 81 -12.47 -28.31 2.36
CA GLU A 81 -12.30 -26.88 2.70
C GLU A 81 -10.84 -26.47 2.94
N GLY A 82 -9.95 -27.39 3.29
CA GLY A 82 -8.53 -27.10 3.52
C GLY A 82 -7.68 -26.89 2.23
N GLN A 83 -8.15 -27.35 1.09
CA GLN A 83 -7.39 -27.28 -0.16
C GLN A 83 -7.47 -25.92 -0.87
N GLN A 84 -8.54 -25.13 -0.64
CA GLN A 84 -8.62 -23.79 -1.22
C GLN A 84 -7.70 -22.78 -0.53
N ALA A 85 -7.47 -22.92 0.77
CA ALA A 85 -6.56 -22.04 1.52
C ALA A 85 -5.08 -22.26 1.15
N ILE A 86 -4.70 -23.51 0.87
CA ILE A 86 -3.32 -23.87 0.47
C ILE A 86 -3.05 -23.41 -0.98
N GLY A 87 -4.04 -23.50 -1.86
CA GLY A 87 -3.94 -23.02 -3.24
C GLY A 87 -3.70 -21.51 -3.33
N ASN A 88 -4.34 -20.74 -2.46
CA ASN A 88 -4.17 -19.29 -2.40
C ASN A 88 -2.79 -18.87 -1.86
N ARG A 89 -2.21 -19.60 -0.91
CA ARG A 89 -0.84 -19.35 -0.41
C ARG A 89 0.23 -19.59 -1.47
N GLN A 90 0.09 -20.64 -2.27
CA GLN A 90 1.04 -20.96 -3.34
C GLN A 90 0.92 -19.95 -4.50
N GLN A 91 -0.29 -19.48 -4.80
CA GLN A 91 -0.52 -18.47 -5.83
C GLN A 91 -0.02 -17.08 -5.40
N LEU A 92 -0.07 -16.73 -4.11
CA LEU A 92 0.52 -15.50 -3.56
C LEU A 92 2.06 -15.57 -3.54
N ALA A 93 2.63 -16.73 -3.24
CA ALA A 93 4.08 -16.96 -3.28
C ALA A 93 4.62 -16.97 -4.72
N ASP A 94 3.91 -17.59 -5.65
CA ASP A 94 4.31 -17.63 -7.06
C ASP A 94 4.14 -16.28 -7.77
N ASN A 95 3.13 -15.49 -7.38
CA ASN A 95 2.96 -14.14 -7.89
C ASN A 95 3.99 -13.13 -7.34
N SER A 96 4.50 -13.33 -6.13
CA SER A 96 5.58 -12.49 -5.56
C SER A 96 6.94 -12.76 -6.24
N GLN A 97 7.16 -13.96 -6.78
CA GLN A 97 8.37 -14.29 -7.55
C GLN A 97 8.40 -13.65 -8.94
N LEU A 98 7.28 -13.18 -9.47
CA LEU A 98 7.23 -12.58 -10.82
C LEU A 98 7.80 -11.15 -10.88
N PHE A 99 8.09 -10.52 -9.75
CA PHE A 99 8.65 -9.16 -9.66
C PHE A 99 9.96 -9.07 -8.88
N ILE A 100 10.56 -10.19 -8.46
CA ILE A 100 11.95 -10.20 -7.99
C ILE A 100 12.82 -10.24 -9.25
N ALA A 101 13.11 -9.08 -9.82
CA ALA A 101 14.09 -8.96 -10.89
C ALA A 101 15.45 -9.44 -10.37
N LYS A 102 16.01 -10.49 -11.01
CA LYS A 102 17.41 -10.84 -10.83
C LYS A 102 18.24 -9.62 -11.19
N GLY A 103 18.84 -8.98 -10.19
CA GLY A 103 19.64 -7.79 -10.35
C GLY A 103 20.70 -7.94 -11.46
N SER A 104 20.43 -7.32 -12.59
CA SER A 104 21.43 -7.00 -13.59
C SER A 104 22.20 -5.79 -13.06
N LYS A 105 23.51 -5.89 -12.93
CA LYS A 105 24.40 -4.79 -12.59
C LYS A 105 24.41 -3.75 -13.73
N THR A 106 23.42 -2.88 -13.77
CA THR A 106 23.44 -1.71 -14.64
C THR A 106 24.07 -0.54 -13.87
N ASP A 107 25.03 0.12 -14.51
CA ASP A 107 25.68 1.31 -13.98
C ASP A 107 24.65 2.44 -13.78
N GLY A 108 24.62 3.06 -12.59
CA GLY A 108 23.64 4.06 -12.20
C GLY A 108 23.56 5.29 -13.11
N SER A 109 24.61 5.55 -13.90
CA SER A 109 24.62 6.63 -14.91
C SER A 109 23.68 6.34 -16.09
N THR A 110 23.53 5.08 -16.46
CA THR A 110 22.67 4.62 -17.57
C THR A 110 21.18 4.68 -17.20
N LEU A 111 20.84 4.39 -15.94
CA LEU A 111 19.47 4.44 -15.42
C LEU A 111 18.91 5.89 -15.39
N ASN A 112 19.75 6.88 -15.11
CA ASN A 112 19.36 8.29 -15.08
C ASN A 112 18.97 8.84 -16.46
N SER A 113 19.52 8.30 -17.55
CA SER A 113 19.20 8.73 -18.91
C SER A 113 17.84 8.21 -19.41
N GLN A 114 17.30 7.16 -18.77
CA GLN A 114 16.08 6.49 -19.19
C GLN A 114 14.81 7.06 -18.52
N LEU A 115 14.95 7.83 -17.43
CA LEU A 115 13.84 8.47 -16.74
C LEU A 115 13.72 9.94 -17.12
N ARG A 116 12.54 10.32 -17.64
CA ARG A 116 12.20 11.71 -17.95
C ARG A 116 10.96 12.13 -17.20
N TYR A 117 10.94 13.38 -16.74
CA TYR A 117 9.81 13.97 -16.04
C TYR A 117 9.09 14.98 -16.92
N ARG A 118 7.76 14.97 -16.85
CA ARG A 118 6.89 16.04 -17.34
C ARG A 118 5.96 16.46 -16.21
N TYR A 119 6.17 17.65 -15.69
CA TYR A 119 5.38 18.17 -14.60
C TYR A 119 4.26 19.09 -15.08
N TYR A 120 3.14 19.03 -14.39
CA TYR A 120 2.08 20.02 -14.47
C TYR A 120 1.72 20.55 -13.08
N ASN A 121 1.03 21.67 -13.03
CA ASN A 121 0.62 22.27 -11.77
C ASN A 121 -0.80 21.81 -11.44
N TYR A 122 -0.92 20.91 -10.45
CA TYR A 122 -2.21 20.49 -9.90
C TYR A 122 -2.12 20.52 -8.38
N LYS A 123 -3.03 21.29 -7.75
CA LYS A 123 -3.22 21.36 -6.31
C LYS A 123 -4.70 21.45 -6.00
N PHE A 124 -5.12 20.83 -4.92
CA PHE A 124 -6.47 21.03 -4.41
C PHE A 124 -6.66 22.51 -4.04
N ALA A 125 -7.83 23.03 -4.33
CA ALA A 125 -8.21 24.39 -3.92
C ALA A 125 -9.24 24.31 -2.80
N GLY A 126 -9.37 25.38 -1.99
CA GLY A 126 -10.41 25.47 -0.97
C GLY A 126 -11.84 25.44 -1.53
N SER A 127 -12.00 25.72 -2.85
CA SER A 127 -13.29 25.64 -3.57
C SER A 127 -13.34 24.34 -4.41
N GLY A 128 -14.43 23.58 -4.26
CA GLY A 128 -14.70 22.38 -5.05
C GLY A 128 -14.81 22.66 -6.55
N VAL A 129 -15.38 23.83 -6.94
CA VAL A 129 -15.51 24.25 -8.35
C VAL A 129 -14.14 24.49 -8.96
N VAL A 130 -13.25 25.21 -8.27
CA VAL A 130 -11.88 25.48 -8.74
C VAL A 130 -11.10 24.17 -8.88
N THR A 131 -11.25 23.26 -7.93
CA THR A 131 -10.63 21.93 -7.99
C THR A 131 -11.13 21.14 -9.22
N ALA A 132 -12.44 21.17 -9.50
CA ALA A 132 -13.02 20.50 -10.65
C ALA A 132 -12.50 21.10 -11.99
N LEU A 133 -12.43 22.43 -12.09
CA LEU A 133 -11.88 23.09 -13.27
C LEU A 133 -10.40 22.74 -13.50
N ARG A 134 -9.60 22.74 -12.43
CA ARG A 134 -8.19 22.31 -12.50
C ARG A 134 -8.07 20.84 -12.91
N TYR A 135 -8.95 19.98 -12.41
CA TYR A 135 -9.00 18.57 -12.81
C TYR A 135 -9.27 18.43 -14.31
N VAL A 136 -10.32 19.09 -14.84
CA VAL A 136 -10.66 19.06 -16.26
C VAL A 136 -9.49 19.59 -17.11
N TRP A 137 -8.89 20.70 -16.70
CA TRP A 137 -7.73 21.26 -17.41
C TRP A 137 -6.58 20.25 -17.50
N VAL A 138 -6.25 19.56 -16.41
CA VAL A 138 -5.18 18.55 -16.39
C VAL A 138 -5.54 17.36 -17.28
N GLN A 139 -6.83 16.95 -17.36
CA GLN A 139 -7.24 15.89 -18.27
C GLN A 139 -7.01 16.30 -19.75
N ILE A 140 -7.37 17.52 -20.10
CA ILE A 140 -7.14 18.08 -21.46
C ILE A 140 -5.62 18.16 -21.73
N TYR A 141 -4.85 18.72 -20.81
CA TYR A 141 -3.40 18.82 -20.96
C TYR A 141 -2.74 17.44 -21.15
N THR A 142 -3.04 16.48 -20.28
CA THR A 142 -2.46 15.14 -20.34
C THR A 142 -2.94 14.33 -21.52
N PHE A 143 -4.14 14.58 -22.03
CA PHE A 143 -4.63 14.04 -23.29
C PHE A 143 -3.73 14.49 -24.46
N PHE A 144 -3.42 15.78 -24.59
CA PHE A 144 -2.52 16.28 -25.63
C PHE A 144 -1.07 15.85 -25.44
N VAL A 145 -0.59 15.74 -24.19
CA VAL A 145 0.72 15.13 -23.91
C VAL A 145 0.78 13.69 -24.43
N ALA A 146 -0.28 12.92 -24.23
CA ALA A 146 -0.38 11.55 -24.71
C ALA A 146 -0.44 11.49 -26.25
N LEU A 147 -1.19 12.40 -26.91
CA LEU A 147 -1.23 12.49 -28.38
C LEU A 147 0.14 12.74 -29.00
N GLY A 148 1.08 13.38 -28.30
CA GLY A 148 2.46 13.55 -28.75
C GLY A 148 3.19 12.24 -29.08
N TYR A 149 2.68 11.11 -28.60
CA TYR A 149 3.22 9.77 -28.87
C TYR A 149 2.49 9.03 -30.01
N LEU A 150 1.66 9.72 -30.80
CA LEU A 150 0.84 9.10 -31.86
C LEU A 150 1.67 8.24 -32.81
N PHE A 151 2.81 8.77 -33.26
CA PHE A 151 3.68 8.12 -34.26
C PHE A 151 4.75 7.21 -33.65
N GLU A 152 4.92 7.17 -32.33
CA GLU A 152 5.83 6.26 -31.66
C GLU A 152 5.18 4.87 -31.53
N ARG A 153 5.82 3.79 -32.02
CA ARG A 153 5.18 2.46 -32.11
C ARG A 153 5.14 1.71 -30.76
N ASP A 154 6.25 1.62 -30.04
CA ASP A 154 6.41 0.76 -28.87
C ASP A 154 6.17 1.51 -27.53
N VAL A 155 5.11 2.30 -27.49
CA VAL A 155 4.71 3.07 -26.30
C VAL A 155 3.57 2.37 -25.58
N VAL A 156 3.73 2.25 -24.26
CA VAL A 156 2.73 1.76 -23.31
C VAL A 156 2.32 2.90 -22.38
N PHE A 157 1.04 3.16 -22.25
CA PHE A 157 0.51 4.11 -21.29
C PHE A 157 0.17 3.38 -19.99
N TYR A 158 0.84 3.78 -18.91
CA TYR A 158 0.61 3.27 -17.58
C TYR A 158 -0.12 4.32 -16.76
N ILE A 159 -1.36 4.06 -16.44
CA ILE A 159 -2.27 4.97 -15.74
C ILE A 159 -2.33 4.55 -14.28
N ASN A 160 -1.71 5.30 -13.41
CA ASN A 160 -1.75 5.02 -11.97
C ASN A 160 -2.94 5.75 -11.34
N THR A 161 -3.77 5.03 -10.66
CA THR A 161 -5.10 5.43 -10.16
C THR A 161 -6.16 5.58 -11.26
N ILE A 162 -7.42 5.77 -10.86
CA ILE A 162 -8.54 5.93 -11.81
C ILE A 162 -8.64 7.35 -12.38
N LEU A 163 -7.94 8.31 -11.77
CA LEU A 163 -8.13 9.73 -12.01
C LEU A 163 -7.56 10.26 -13.34
N PRO A 164 -6.40 9.80 -13.87
CA PRO A 164 -5.88 10.31 -15.15
C PRO A 164 -6.61 9.69 -16.35
N VAL A 165 -7.82 10.17 -16.65
CA VAL A 165 -8.66 9.64 -17.72
C VAL A 165 -8.28 10.17 -19.10
N GLY A 166 -7.81 11.42 -19.18
CA GLY A 166 -7.43 12.08 -20.43
C GLY A 166 -6.41 11.28 -21.24
N PRO A 167 -5.25 10.93 -20.68
CA PRO A 167 -4.23 10.15 -21.39
C PRO A 167 -4.69 8.74 -21.73
N ALA A 168 -5.56 8.14 -20.92
CA ALA A 168 -6.11 6.81 -21.20
C ALA A 168 -7.01 6.81 -22.43
N VAL A 169 -7.88 7.82 -22.55
CA VAL A 169 -8.75 8.01 -23.73
C VAL A 169 -7.89 8.28 -24.98
N ALA A 170 -6.86 9.11 -24.88
CA ALA A 170 -5.93 9.34 -25.98
C ALA A 170 -5.25 8.05 -26.43
N GLY A 171 -4.75 7.24 -25.47
CA GLY A 171 -4.13 5.95 -25.75
C GLY A 171 -5.08 4.99 -26.47
N TRP A 172 -6.32 4.91 -26.01
CA TRP A 172 -7.36 4.09 -26.63
C TRP A 172 -7.66 4.54 -28.07
N LEU A 173 -7.84 5.84 -28.30
CA LEU A 173 -8.06 6.39 -29.65
C LEU A 173 -6.89 6.08 -30.60
N MET A 174 -5.67 6.11 -30.10
CA MET A 174 -4.45 5.79 -30.85
C MET A 174 -4.18 4.28 -30.97
N ARG A 175 -5.03 3.42 -30.40
CA ARG A 175 -4.85 1.96 -30.32
C ARG A 175 -3.53 1.57 -29.63
N LYS A 176 -3.08 2.35 -28.67
CA LYS A 176 -1.92 2.04 -27.82
C LYS A 176 -2.33 1.09 -26.69
N ARG A 177 -1.36 0.37 -26.14
CA ARG A 177 -1.59 -0.41 -24.93
C ARG A 177 -1.77 0.52 -23.74
N VAL A 178 -2.92 0.44 -23.08
CA VAL A 178 -3.28 1.22 -21.89
C VAL A 178 -3.41 0.26 -20.70
N ILE A 179 -2.52 0.39 -19.74
CA ILE A 179 -2.52 -0.38 -18.49
C ILE A 179 -3.01 0.55 -17.38
N TYR A 180 -4.09 0.18 -16.71
CA TYR A 180 -4.52 0.85 -15.50
C TYR A 180 -4.03 0.10 -14.26
N HIS A 181 -3.37 0.81 -13.34
CA HIS A 181 -3.15 0.34 -11.99
C HIS A 181 -4.20 0.96 -11.07
N TYR A 182 -5.18 0.17 -10.72
CA TYR A 182 -6.39 0.61 -10.04
C TYR A 182 -6.21 0.49 -8.53
N HIS A 183 -6.22 1.63 -7.83
CA HIS A 183 -5.98 1.70 -6.38
C HIS A 183 -7.21 2.06 -5.57
N GLU A 184 -8.20 2.70 -6.18
CA GLU A 184 -9.37 3.23 -5.49
C GLU A 184 -10.51 2.22 -5.45
N ASN A 185 -11.40 2.35 -4.45
CA ASN A 185 -12.71 1.74 -4.51
C ASN A 185 -13.73 2.74 -5.10
N ALA A 186 -13.88 2.70 -6.42
CA ALA A 186 -14.76 3.62 -7.15
C ALA A 186 -16.23 3.47 -6.78
N MET A 187 -16.66 2.31 -6.31
CA MET A 187 -18.08 2.04 -6.00
C MET A 187 -18.55 2.78 -4.74
N VAL A 188 -17.65 2.97 -3.76
CA VAL A 188 -17.93 3.67 -2.51
C VAL A 188 -17.78 5.19 -2.65
N LYS A 189 -16.88 5.66 -3.53
CA LYS A 189 -16.53 7.09 -3.67
C LYS A 189 -17.54 7.96 -4.44
N GLY A 190 -18.67 7.41 -4.90
CA GLY A 190 -19.76 8.18 -5.50
C GLY A 190 -19.83 8.14 -7.04
N ARG A 191 -20.78 8.93 -7.62
CA ARG A 191 -21.15 8.82 -9.03
C ARG A 191 -20.02 9.13 -10.01
N MET A 192 -19.18 10.12 -9.70
CA MET A 192 -18.04 10.49 -10.56
C MET A 192 -17.03 9.33 -10.65
N TYR A 193 -16.65 8.74 -9.53
CA TYR A 193 -15.72 7.61 -9.52
C TYR A 193 -16.29 6.38 -10.25
N ARG A 194 -17.59 6.13 -10.15
CA ARG A 194 -18.27 5.06 -10.92
C ARG A 194 -18.19 5.30 -12.43
N LEU A 195 -18.37 6.56 -12.86
CA LEU A 195 -18.20 6.93 -14.27
C LEU A 195 -16.75 6.72 -14.72
N LEU A 196 -15.78 7.14 -13.93
CA LEU A 196 -14.35 6.93 -14.23
C LEU A 196 -14.01 5.42 -14.30
N ALA A 197 -14.58 4.59 -13.40
CA ALA A 197 -14.41 3.14 -13.44
C ALA A 197 -15.04 2.50 -14.68
N TRP A 198 -16.16 3.05 -15.16
CA TRP A 198 -16.75 2.62 -16.42
C TRP A 198 -15.85 2.98 -17.61
N VAL A 199 -15.33 4.21 -17.66
CA VAL A 199 -14.38 4.64 -18.71
C VAL A 199 -13.12 3.78 -18.67
N MET A 200 -12.54 3.54 -17.49
CA MET A 200 -11.38 2.66 -17.31
C MET A 200 -11.62 1.30 -17.95
N GLN A 201 -12.76 0.65 -17.64
CA GLN A 201 -13.09 -0.67 -18.17
C GLN A 201 -13.30 -0.66 -19.70
N LEU A 202 -13.70 0.48 -20.28
CA LEU A 202 -13.88 0.64 -21.73
C LEU A 202 -12.54 0.81 -22.45
N VAL A 203 -11.63 1.64 -21.91
CA VAL A 203 -10.43 2.09 -22.66
C VAL A 203 -9.17 1.30 -22.31
N ALA A 204 -9.13 0.62 -21.15
CA ALA A 204 -7.97 -0.15 -20.72
C ALA A 204 -7.76 -1.39 -21.62
N THR A 205 -6.51 -1.64 -22.00
CA THR A 205 -6.09 -2.94 -22.52
C THR A 205 -5.98 -3.96 -21.39
N GLU A 206 -5.45 -3.50 -20.23
CA GLU A 206 -5.22 -4.31 -19.04
C GLU A 206 -5.53 -3.48 -17.79
N ILE A 207 -6.13 -4.12 -16.80
CA ILE A 207 -6.41 -3.51 -15.48
C ILE A 207 -5.70 -4.35 -14.42
N VAL A 208 -4.84 -3.71 -13.65
CA VAL A 208 -4.17 -4.29 -12.49
C VAL A 208 -4.91 -3.83 -11.24
N CYS A 209 -5.54 -4.75 -10.54
CA CYS A 209 -6.16 -4.55 -9.23
C CYS A 209 -5.17 -4.94 -8.13
N VAL A 210 -5.26 -4.30 -6.97
CA VAL A 210 -4.36 -4.58 -5.84
C VAL A 210 -4.89 -5.66 -4.90
N SER A 211 -6.13 -6.12 -5.09
CA SER A 211 -6.77 -7.18 -4.29
C SER A 211 -7.91 -7.85 -5.06
N GLU A 212 -8.29 -9.05 -4.66
CA GLU A 212 -9.47 -9.75 -5.20
C GLU A 212 -10.76 -9.00 -4.82
N TYR A 213 -10.80 -8.44 -3.62
CA TYR A 213 -11.89 -7.56 -3.20
C TYR A 213 -12.12 -6.43 -4.21
N GLN A 214 -11.06 -5.76 -4.64
CA GLN A 214 -11.18 -4.67 -5.61
C GLN A 214 -11.62 -5.18 -6.99
N ARG A 215 -11.07 -6.32 -7.44
CA ARG A 215 -11.44 -6.98 -8.70
C ARG A 215 -12.91 -7.36 -8.74
N SER A 216 -13.49 -7.80 -7.62
CA SER A 216 -14.88 -8.28 -7.55
C SER A 216 -15.91 -7.22 -7.96
N PHE A 217 -15.57 -5.93 -7.88
CA PHE A 217 -16.45 -4.82 -8.31
C PHE A 217 -16.38 -4.52 -9.81
N LEU A 218 -15.44 -5.10 -10.54
CA LEU A 218 -15.32 -4.87 -11.98
C LEU A 218 -16.26 -5.81 -12.74
N LYS A 219 -17.04 -5.25 -13.67
CA LYS A 219 -17.90 -6.04 -14.54
C LYS A 219 -17.11 -6.81 -15.58
N ARG A 220 -16.07 -6.17 -16.11
CA ARG A 220 -15.12 -6.77 -17.04
C ARG A 220 -14.12 -7.61 -16.26
N GLN A 221 -13.93 -8.86 -16.67
CA GLN A 221 -12.91 -9.76 -16.09
C GLN A 221 -11.76 -10.05 -17.07
N GLU A 222 -12.00 -9.90 -18.37
CA GLU A 222 -10.97 -10.07 -19.39
C GLU A 222 -9.92 -8.97 -19.32
N GLY A 223 -8.65 -9.35 -19.31
CA GLY A 223 -7.53 -8.41 -19.15
C GLY A 223 -7.45 -7.76 -17.75
N VAL A 224 -8.13 -8.33 -16.74
CA VAL A 224 -8.01 -7.92 -15.34
C VAL A 224 -7.10 -8.89 -14.62
N ARG A 225 -6.09 -8.36 -13.93
CA ARG A 225 -5.18 -9.13 -13.08
C ARG A 225 -5.18 -8.56 -11.67
N VAL A 226 -4.98 -9.43 -10.70
CA VAL A 226 -4.71 -9.02 -9.32
C VAL A 226 -3.21 -9.14 -9.09
N VAL A 227 -2.59 -8.01 -8.74
CA VAL A 227 -1.18 -7.92 -8.36
C VAL A 227 -1.15 -7.13 -7.05
N PRO A 228 -0.99 -7.80 -5.92
CA PRO A 228 -0.87 -7.15 -4.62
C PRO A 228 0.30 -6.15 -4.60
N ASN A 229 0.16 -5.08 -3.83
CA ASN A 229 1.27 -4.17 -3.62
C ASN A 229 2.40 -4.89 -2.87
N ALA A 230 3.64 -4.61 -3.25
CA ALA A 230 4.82 -5.07 -2.56
C ALA A 230 5.39 -3.99 -1.64
N LEU A 231 6.24 -4.39 -0.70
CA LEU A 231 7.07 -3.47 0.08
C LEU A 231 8.34 -3.14 -0.69
N ASP A 232 8.90 -1.96 -0.41
CA ASP A 232 10.19 -1.55 -0.94
C ASP A 232 11.29 -2.49 -0.40
N GLU A 233 12.23 -2.92 -1.25
CA GLU A 233 13.31 -3.83 -0.86
C GLU A 233 14.15 -3.26 0.28
N GLU A 234 14.42 -1.95 0.27
CA GLU A 234 15.15 -1.27 1.34
C GLU A 234 14.37 -1.35 2.66
N PHE A 235 13.04 -1.22 2.62
CA PHE A 235 12.19 -1.37 3.79
C PHE A 235 12.26 -2.80 4.35
N VAL A 236 12.11 -3.81 3.48
CA VAL A 236 12.17 -5.24 3.85
C VAL A 236 13.54 -5.61 4.40
N ALA A 237 14.63 -5.11 3.81
CA ALA A 237 15.99 -5.37 4.28
C ALA A 237 16.26 -4.79 5.69
N ARG A 238 15.48 -3.80 6.10
CA ARG A 238 15.54 -3.19 7.43
C ARG A 238 14.54 -3.78 8.43
N ALA A 239 13.61 -4.62 7.96
CA ALA A 239 12.66 -5.29 8.83
C ALA A 239 13.39 -6.41 9.63
N VAL A 240 13.17 -6.40 10.94
CA VAL A 240 13.74 -7.39 11.86
C VAL A 240 12.59 -7.97 12.69
N VAL A 241 12.43 -9.29 12.61
CA VAL A 241 11.46 -10.01 13.44
C VAL A 241 12.08 -10.25 14.83
N ASP A 242 11.54 -9.58 15.82
CA ASP A 242 11.97 -9.66 17.23
C ASP A 242 10.75 -9.94 18.12
N VAL A 243 10.29 -11.18 18.12
CA VAL A 243 9.06 -11.60 18.82
C VAL A 243 9.10 -11.32 20.31
N GLU A 244 10.22 -11.65 20.97
CA GLU A 244 10.38 -11.49 22.41
C GLU A 244 10.43 -10.00 22.80
N GLY A 245 11.28 -9.23 22.15
CA GLY A 245 11.37 -7.80 22.41
C GLY A 245 10.07 -7.07 22.08
N ALA A 246 9.39 -7.44 20.97
CA ALA A 246 8.10 -6.88 20.63
C ALA A 246 7.04 -7.16 21.70
N PHE A 247 6.99 -8.40 22.23
CA PHE A 247 6.10 -8.73 23.35
C PHE A 247 6.37 -7.86 24.59
N GLU A 248 7.63 -7.66 24.96
CA GLU A 248 8.00 -6.90 26.17
C GLU A 248 7.73 -5.39 26.04
N ARG A 249 7.81 -4.83 24.82
CA ARG A 249 7.59 -3.39 24.58
C ARG A 249 6.16 -2.94 24.84
N LYS A 250 5.18 -3.82 24.73
CA LYS A 250 3.75 -3.55 25.02
C LYS A 250 3.24 -2.29 24.30
N THR A 251 3.62 -2.11 23.04
CA THR A 251 3.34 -0.90 22.27
C THR A 251 2.34 -1.16 21.16
N VAL A 252 1.22 -0.45 21.18
CA VAL A 252 0.18 -0.45 20.15
C VAL A 252 0.47 0.68 19.18
N LEU A 253 0.61 0.37 17.90
CA LEU A 253 0.96 1.32 16.84
C LEU A 253 -0.19 1.48 15.84
N MET A 254 -0.47 2.70 15.45
CA MET A 254 -1.30 3.00 14.28
C MET A 254 -0.62 4.05 13.40
N LEU A 255 -0.58 3.79 12.10
CA LEU A 255 -0.15 4.75 11.08
C LEU A 255 -1.33 5.07 10.17
N GLY A 256 -1.59 6.36 9.93
CA GLY A 256 -2.72 6.76 9.10
C GLY A 256 -2.63 8.18 8.55
N SER A 257 -3.61 8.57 7.75
CA SER A 257 -3.81 9.96 7.34
C SER A 257 -4.78 10.65 8.29
N LEU A 258 -4.69 11.97 8.39
CA LEU A 258 -5.56 12.80 9.22
C LEU A 258 -6.96 12.93 8.57
N LYS A 259 -7.72 11.83 8.58
CA LYS A 259 -9.09 11.77 8.08
C LYS A 259 -9.97 11.06 9.10
N GLY A 260 -11.15 11.62 9.39
CA GLY A 260 -12.04 11.13 10.45
C GLY A 260 -12.31 9.62 10.39
N TYR A 261 -12.48 9.08 9.18
CA TYR A 261 -12.75 7.64 8.98
C TYR A 261 -11.54 6.72 9.21
N LYS A 262 -10.36 7.27 9.51
CA LYS A 262 -9.14 6.46 9.78
C LYS A 262 -9.03 5.98 11.22
N GLY A 263 -10.01 6.32 12.07
CA GLY A 263 -10.11 5.81 13.43
C GLY A 263 -9.17 6.48 14.44
N THR A 264 -8.73 7.72 14.17
CA THR A 264 -7.87 8.48 15.11
C THR A 264 -8.54 8.65 16.48
N LYS A 265 -9.84 8.97 16.52
CA LYS A 265 -10.59 9.13 17.78
C LYS A 265 -10.69 7.81 18.55
N GLU A 266 -10.97 6.76 17.83
CA GLU A 266 -11.13 5.41 18.34
C GLU A 266 -9.80 4.87 18.88
N PHE A 267 -8.70 5.15 18.22
CA PHE A 267 -7.36 4.82 18.69
C PHE A 267 -7.01 5.55 20.00
N MET A 268 -7.34 6.82 20.10
CA MET A 268 -7.16 7.60 21.33
C MET A 268 -8.05 7.10 22.47
N GLU A 269 -9.27 6.68 22.16
CA GLU A 269 -10.18 6.07 23.14
C GLU A 269 -9.63 4.73 23.65
N LEU A 270 -9.04 3.88 22.77
CA LEU A 270 -8.35 2.66 23.18
C LEU A 270 -7.15 2.97 24.09
N ALA A 271 -6.37 4.01 23.77
CA ALA A 271 -5.27 4.44 24.64
C ALA A 271 -5.75 4.85 26.05
N ARG A 272 -6.89 5.54 26.13
CA ARG A 272 -7.51 5.93 27.41
C ARG A 272 -7.98 4.73 28.22
N ARG A 273 -8.54 3.70 27.57
CA ARG A 273 -9.03 2.48 28.20
C ARG A 273 -7.91 1.56 28.69
N LEU A 274 -6.83 1.49 27.91
CA LEU A 274 -5.73 0.55 28.09
C LEU A 274 -4.47 1.29 28.58
N GLY A 275 -4.59 2.02 29.70
CA GLY A 275 -3.55 2.88 30.26
C GLY A 275 -2.24 2.16 30.62
N GLN A 276 -2.27 0.84 30.78
CA GLN A 276 -1.10 0.00 31.07
C GLN A 276 -0.22 -0.26 29.85
N TYR A 277 -0.70 0.00 28.62
CA TYR A 277 0.06 -0.18 27.38
C TYR A 277 0.47 1.16 26.79
N ARG A 278 1.54 1.17 26.00
CA ARG A 278 2.00 2.33 25.25
C ARG A 278 1.25 2.41 23.92
N PHE A 279 0.83 3.61 23.55
CA PHE A 279 0.17 3.89 22.29
C PHE A 279 0.99 4.87 21.46
N VAL A 280 1.16 4.57 20.19
CA VAL A 280 1.91 5.40 19.24
C VAL A 280 1.05 5.63 17.99
N LEU A 281 0.76 6.89 17.70
CA LEU A 281 0.00 7.32 16.54
C LEU A 281 0.89 8.14 15.61
N VAL A 282 1.06 7.70 14.38
CA VAL A 282 1.81 8.42 13.35
C VAL A 282 0.84 8.90 12.27
N LEU A 283 0.68 10.22 12.15
CA LEU A 283 -0.25 10.85 11.22
C LEU A 283 0.50 11.45 10.03
N ASN A 284 0.14 11.02 8.82
CA ASN A 284 0.76 11.53 7.59
C ASN A 284 0.25 12.94 7.24
N ASP A 285 0.49 13.90 8.15
CA ASP A 285 0.16 15.32 7.96
C ASP A 285 1.19 16.20 8.69
N ALA A 286 1.13 17.52 8.45
CA ALA A 286 1.94 18.49 9.17
C ALA A 286 1.43 18.66 10.61
N GLN A 287 2.32 19.01 11.54
CA GLN A 287 1.99 19.15 12.95
C GLN A 287 0.85 20.18 13.17
N GLU A 288 0.88 21.29 12.47
CA GLU A 288 -0.12 22.37 12.60
C GLU A 288 -1.55 21.90 12.21
N ASN A 289 -1.64 20.98 11.26
CA ASN A 289 -2.93 20.40 10.85
C ASN A 289 -3.43 19.39 11.89
N ILE A 290 -2.53 18.64 12.51
CA ILE A 290 -2.84 17.69 13.59
C ILE A 290 -3.35 18.45 14.80
N ASP A 291 -2.64 19.49 15.22
CA ASP A 291 -3.00 20.32 16.38
C ASP A 291 -4.39 20.94 16.18
N ARG A 292 -4.63 21.53 15.00
CA ARG A 292 -5.94 22.08 14.64
C ARG A 292 -7.04 21.01 14.66
N TYR A 293 -6.78 19.85 14.08
CA TYR A 293 -7.76 18.75 14.07
C TYR A 293 -8.10 18.28 15.48
N PHE A 294 -7.11 18.21 16.36
CA PHE A 294 -7.31 17.82 17.75
C PHE A 294 -8.13 18.85 18.51
N GLU A 295 -7.81 20.14 18.34
CA GLU A 295 -8.56 21.26 18.92
C GLU A 295 -10.02 21.27 18.44
N GLU A 296 -10.25 21.24 17.12
CA GLU A 296 -11.58 21.26 16.51
C GLU A 296 -12.45 20.06 16.91
N ASN A 297 -11.85 18.92 17.26
CA ASN A 297 -12.55 17.71 17.66
C ASN A 297 -12.53 17.46 19.18
N GLY A 298 -11.95 18.35 19.96
CA GLY A 298 -11.85 18.20 21.42
C GLY A 298 -11.04 16.97 21.85
N LEU A 299 -10.03 16.57 21.08
CA LEU A 299 -9.22 15.39 21.35
C LEU A 299 -8.11 15.73 22.33
N VAL A 300 -8.06 15.03 23.46
CA VAL A 300 -7.05 15.20 24.49
C VAL A 300 -6.22 13.92 24.58
N GLY A 301 -4.90 14.07 24.49
CA GLY A 301 -3.97 12.95 24.66
C GLY A 301 -3.95 12.41 26.08
N THR A 302 -3.54 11.18 26.24
CA THR A 302 -3.29 10.50 27.51
C THR A 302 -1.78 10.36 27.72
N GLU A 303 -1.34 10.11 28.96
CA GLU A 303 0.09 9.98 29.30
C GLU A 303 0.78 8.82 28.55
N ASN A 304 -0.01 7.77 28.23
CA ASN A 304 0.47 6.59 27.52
C ASN A 304 0.41 6.72 25.98
N LEU A 305 -0.09 7.85 25.43
CA LEU A 305 -0.19 8.10 23.99
C LEU A 305 0.86 9.09 23.51
N LYS A 306 1.61 8.70 22.48
CA LYS A 306 2.48 9.61 21.72
C LYS A 306 1.96 9.78 20.30
N VAL A 307 1.84 11.04 19.87
CA VAL A 307 1.41 11.39 18.53
C VAL A 307 2.58 12.01 17.77
N TYR A 308 2.78 11.55 16.55
CA TYR A 308 3.84 12.03 15.65
C TYR A 308 3.22 12.54 14.34
N ALA A 309 3.70 13.67 13.88
CA ALA A 309 3.44 14.17 12.54
C ALA A 309 4.12 13.28 11.48
N ARG A 310 3.97 13.63 10.22
CA ARG A 310 4.54 12.91 9.08
C ARG A 310 6.00 12.55 9.31
N GLN A 311 6.29 11.27 9.13
CA GLN A 311 7.63 10.72 9.20
C GLN A 311 8.05 10.21 7.80
N GLU A 312 9.29 10.50 7.41
CA GLU A 312 9.86 9.97 6.18
C GLU A 312 10.28 8.51 6.35
N ASP A 313 10.82 8.18 7.51
CA ASP A 313 11.21 6.83 7.90
C ASP A 313 10.28 6.28 8.99
N VAL A 314 9.52 5.25 8.64
CA VAL A 314 8.57 4.60 9.56
C VAL A 314 9.10 3.29 10.17
N VAL A 315 10.25 2.79 9.71
CA VAL A 315 10.88 1.57 10.22
C VAL A 315 11.09 1.59 11.75
N PRO A 316 11.57 2.68 12.38
CA PRO A 316 11.74 2.72 13.82
C PRO A 316 10.44 2.49 14.61
N PHE A 317 9.30 2.95 14.07
CA PHE A 317 8.00 2.76 14.71
C PHE A 317 7.55 1.29 14.70
N TYR A 318 7.74 0.59 13.59
CA TYR A 318 7.45 -0.85 13.51
C TYR A 318 8.37 -1.66 14.41
N ARG A 319 9.66 -1.30 14.53
CA ARG A 319 10.61 -1.96 15.46
C ARG A 319 10.20 -1.85 16.92
N GLU A 320 9.58 -0.72 17.30
CA GLU A 320 9.13 -0.46 18.67
C GLU A 320 7.70 -0.96 18.91
N ALA A 321 6.99 -1.43 17.90
CA ALA A 321 5.63 -1.91 18.03
C ALA A 321 5.56 -3.35 18.56
N SER A 322 4.40 -3.67 19.15
CA SER A 322 3.99 -5.03 19.53
C SER A 322 2.77 -5.46 18.70
N VAL A 323 1.88 -4.55 18.39
CA VAL A 323 0.69 -4.79 17.57
C VAL A 323 0.40 -3.56 16.71
N VAL A 324 -0.10 -3.77 15.50
CA VAL A 324 -0.45 -2.67 14.60
C VAL A 324 -1.95 -2.69 14.30
N LEU A 325 -2.59 -1.52 14.44
CA LEU A 325 -4.00 -1.35 14.17
C LEU A 325 -4.24 -0.60 12.86
N ASN A 326 -5.24 -1.03 12.12
CA ASN A 326 -5.89 -0.23 11.08
C ASN A 326 -7.36 -0.12 11.44
N LEU A 327 -7.77 1.06 11.90
CA LEU A 327 -9.12 1.32 12.39
C LEU A 327 -9.98 2.07 11.35
N THR A 328 -9.75 1.84 10.07
CA THR A 328 -10.55 2.47 9.01
C THR A 328 -12.01 2.03 9.12
N ASP A 329 -12.91 3.01 9.28
CA ASP A 329 -14.36 2.78 9.32
C ASP A 329 -14.89 2.32 7.96
N LYS A 330 -15.24 1.05 7.86
CA LYS A 330 -15.73 0.41 6.63
C LYS A 330 -17.02 1.04 6.10
N THR A 331 -17.79 1.76 6.94
CA THR A 331 -19.02 2.42 6.51
C THR A 331 -18.76 3.72 5.75
N GLN A 332 -17.59 4.33 5.96
CA GLN A 332 -17.18 5.59 5.34
C GLN A 332 -16.11 5.41 4.26
N ALA A 333 -15.19 4.47 4.45
CA ALA A 333 -14.13 4.17 3.51
C ALA A 333 -13.69 2.71 3.61
N ILE A 334 -13.25 2.14 2.50
CA ILE A 334 -12.76 0.75 2.47
C ILE A 334 -11.31 0.74 2.00
N GLU A 335 -10.46 0.07 2.75
CA GLU A 335 -9.07 -0.17 2.38
C GLU A 335 -8.99 -1.14 1.21
N THR A 336 -8.47 -0.69 0.09
CA THR A 336 -8.31 -1.52 -1.10
C THR A 336 -7.17 -2.52 -1.00
N PHE A 337 -6.18 -2.25 -0.11
CA PHE A 337 -5.05 -3.15 0.15
C PHE A 337 -4.56 -3.11 1.60
N GLY A 338 -4.09 -1.95 2.11
CA GLY A 338 -3.59 -1.82 3.50
C GLY A 338 -2.07 -2.03 3.63
N LEU A 339 -1.27 -1.14 3.04
CA LEU A 339 0.20 -1.22 3.14
C LEU A 339 0.71 -1.26 4.59
N THR A 340 0.08 -0.54 5.52
CA THR A 340 0.50 -0.53 6.93
C THR A 340 0.38 -1.90 7.61
N ALA A 341 -0.60 -2.72 7.23
CA ALA A 341 -0.70 -4.10 7.71
C ALA A 341 0.39 -4.98 7.11
N LEU A 342 0.67 -4.84 5.80
CA LEU A 342 1.77 -5.57 5.15
C LEU A 342 3.13 -5.16 5.73
N GLU A 343 3.33 -3.86 6.00
CA GLU A 343 4.53 -3.34 6.67
C GLU A 343 4.70 -3.97 8.06
N ALA A 344 3.63 -4.07 8.87
CA ALA A 344 3.66 -4.72 10.18
C ALA A 344 4.03 -6.20 10.08
N MET A 345 3.44 -6.93 9.12
CA MET A 345 3.72 -8.36 8.89
C MET A 345 5.18 -8.62 8.51
N ALA A 346 5.85 -7.67 7.83
CA ALA A 346 7.29 -7.78 7.54
C ALA A 346 8.15 -7.78 8.82
N PHE A 347 7.66 -7.20 9.91
CA PHE A 347 8.30 -7.25 11.25
C PHE A 347 7.78 -8.40 12.11
N GLY A 348 6.94 -9.29 11.58
CA GLY A 348 6.32 -10.36 12.34
C GLY A 348 5.31 -9.88 13.39
N LEU A 349 4.74 -8.68 13.22
CA LEU A 349 3.79 -8.10 14.17
C LEU A 349 2.36 -8.52 13.86
N PRO A 350 1.57 -8.95 14.86
CA PRO A 350 0.15 -9.20 14.68
C PRO A 350 -0.60 -7.90 14.39
N VAL A 351 -1.70 -8.02 13.67
CA VAL A 351 -2.50 -6.86 13.24
C VAL A 351 -3.98 -6.98 13.62
N ILE A 352 -4.64 -5.84 13.84
CA ILE A 352 -6.11 -5.77 13.87
C ILE A 352 -6.54 -4.84 12.73
N VAL A 353 -7.43 -5.34 11.86
CA VAL A 353 -7.84 -4.66 10.64
C VAL A 353 -9.38 -4.72 10.48
N PRO A 354 -10.00 -3.87 9.64
CA PRO A 354 -11.43 -3.96 9.33
C PRO A 354 -11.81 -5.31 8.71
N THR A 355 -13.06 -5.71 8.89
CA THR A 355 -13.58 -6.99 8.37
C THR A 355 -13.72 -7.04 6.85
N VAL A 356 -13.66 -5.89 6.16
CA VAL A 356 -13.93 -5.75 4.72
C VAL A 356 -12.82 -4.97 4.03
N GLY A 357 -12.53 -5.32 2.79
CA GLY A 357 -11.53 -4.68 1.95
C GLY A 357 -10.38 -5.61 1.58
N GLY A 358 -9.49 -5.14 0.72
CA GLY A 358 -8.28 -5.88 0.35
C GLY A 358 -7.34 -6.11 1.56
N ILE A 359 -7.40 -5.24 2.57
CA ILE A 359 -6.66 -5.42 3.81
C ILE A 359 -7.12 -6.69 4.58
N ALA A 360 -8.41 -7.02 4.53
CA ALA A 360 -8.95 -8.20 5.18
C ALA A 360 -8.50 -9.52 4.52
N GLU A 361 -8.08 -9.48 3.26
CA GLU A 361 -7.56 -10.66 2.54
C GLU A 361 -6.21 -11.15 3.09
N MET A 362 -5.44 -10.27 3.74
CA MET A 362 -4.12 -10.57 4.30
C MET A 362 -4.20 -11.14 5.72
N VAL A 363 -5.36 -11.07 6.38
CA VAL A 363 -5.51 -11.44 7.79
C VAL A 363 -6.38 -12.68 7.94
N GLU A 364 -5.88 -13.64 8.69
CA GLU A 364 -6.59 -14.83 9.15
C GLU A 364 -6.75 -14.76 10.66
N ASP A 365 -8.01 -14.78 11.13
CA ASP A 365 -8.35 -14.59 12.54
C ASP A 365 -7.68 -15.65 13.43
N GLY A 366 -6.94 -15.20 14.45
CA GLY A 366 -6.21 -16.04 15.39
C GLY A 366 -4.92 -16.67 14.83
N VAL A 367 -4.54 -16.37 13.58
CA VAL A 367 -3.30 -16.84 12.95
C VAL A 367 -2.24 -15.72 12.89
N ASN A 368 -2.55 -14.59 12.26
CA ASN A 368 -1.64 -13.44 12.16
C ASN A 368 -2.29 -12.12 12.63
N GLY A 369 -3.48 -12.18 13.20
CA GLY A 369 -4.23 -11.02 13.69
C GLY A 369 -5.70 -11.29 13.78
N TRP A 370 -6.50 -10.22 13.75
CA TRP A 370 -7.96 -10.29 13.72
C TRP A 370 -8.57 -9.26 12.80
N LYS A 371 -9.71 -9.63 12.23
CA LYS A 371 -10.59 -8.74 11.47
C LYS A 371 -11.72 -8.26 12.38
N ILE A 372 -11.64 -7.02 12.85
CA ILE A 372 -12.61 -6.42 13.77
C ILE A 372 -12.89 -4.99 13.31
N ASP A 373 -14.15 -4.64 13.23
CA ASP A 373 -14.56 -3.30 12.83
C ASP A 373 -14.40 -2.27 13.95
N VAL A 374 -14.08 -1.04 13.58
CA VAL A 374 -13.81 0.05 14.52
C VAL A 374 -14.99 0.35 15.46
N GLN A 375 -16.20 -0.04 15.10
CA GLN A 375 -17.39 0.06 15.96
C GLN A 375 -17.36 -0.89 17.16
N GLU A 376 -16.53 -1.91 17.13
CA GLU A 376 -16.40 -2.95 18.14
C GLU A 376 -15.20 -2.72 19.08
N LEU A 377 -15.05 -1.49 19.61
CA LEU A 377 -13.89 -1.08 20.42
C LEU A 377 -13.67 -1.98 21.65
N ASP A 378 -14.73 -2.52 22.26
CA ASP A 378 -14.60 -3.43 23.40
C ASP A 378 -13.93 -4.75 22.99
N VAL A 379 -14.26 -5.27 21.80
CA VAL A 379 -13.63 -6.48 21.26
C VAL A 379 -12.18 -6.19 20.88
N ILE A 380 -11.91 -5.04 20.27
CA ILE A 380 -10.53 -4.61 19.92
C ILE A 380 -9.69 -4.52 21.19
N ALA A 381 -10.19 -3.86 22.25
CA ALA A 381 -9.51 -3.74 23.53
C ALA A 381 -9.19 -5.10 24.13
N MET A 382 -10.18 -5.99 24.19
CA MET A 382 -10.01 -7.37 24.68
C MET A 382 -8.92 -8.13 23.90
N ARG A 383 -8.90 -8.01 22.57
CA ARG A 383 -7.86 -8.67 21.76
C ARG A 383 -6.46 -8.08 21.95
N ILE A 384 -6.36 -6.77 22.14
CA ILE A 384 -5.07 -6.14 22.51
C ILE A 384 -4.58 -6.68 23.85
N GLU A 385 -5.45 -6.76 24.86
CA GLU A 385 -5.11 -7.31 26.17
C GLU A 385 -4.68 -8.77 26.09
N GLU A 386 -5.44 -9.62 25.37
CA GLU A 386 -5.10 -11.02 25.14
C GLU A 386 -3.70 -11.17 24.51
N MET A 387 -3.45 -10.44 23.42
CA MET A 387 -2.14 -10.47 22.74
C MET A 387 -1.00 -10.02 23.62
N LEU A 388 -1.18 -8.94 24.38
CA LEU A 388 -0.11 -8.32 25.12
C LEU A 388 0.06 -8.88 26.56
N SER A 389 -0.85 -9.72 27.03
CA SER A 389 -0.74 -10.39 28.33
C SER A 389 -0.28 -11.84 28.22
N ASP A 390 -0.57 -12.53 27.12
CA ASP A 390 -0.25 -13.94 26.92
C ASP A 390 0.86 -14.12 25.86
N ARG A 391 2.04 -14.56 26.32
CA ARG A 391 3.22 -14.76 25.46
C ARG A 391 3.03 -15.88 24.44
N GLU A 392 2.27 -16.93 24.77
CA GLU A 392 2.04 -18.05 23.85
C GLU A 392 1.10 -17.62 22.72
N VAL A 393 0.03 -16.90 23.05
CA VAL A 393 -0.88 -16.30 22.07
C VAL A 393 -0.11 -15.36 21.15
N TYR A 394 0.67 -14.45 21.73
CA TYR A 394 1.48 -13.50 20.97
C TYR A 394 2.45 -14.20 20.02
N GLY A 395 3.25 -15.15 20.55
CA GLY A 395 4.25 -15.87 19.77
C GLY A 395 3.64 -16.72 18.64
N ARG A 396 2.40 -17.22 18.81
CA ARG A 396 1.68 -17.91 17.74
C ARG A 396 1.28 -16.95 16.62
N LEU A 397 0.73 -15.79 16.96
CA LEU A 397 0.29 -14.78 15.98
C LEU A 397 1.46 -14.19 15.18
N CYS A 398 2.62 -14.04 15.78
CA CYS A 398 3.82 -13.58 15.09
C CYS A 398 4.37 -14.59 14.05
N LYS A 399 3.98 -15.86 14.13
CA LYS A 399 4.41 -16.93 13.23
C LYS A 399 3.44 -17.19 12.06
N GLY A 400 2.23 -16.68 12.16
CA GLY A 400 1.20 -16.79 11.12
C GLY A 400 1.40 -15.79 10.02
#